data_36400985b00d1dd70057bc62e7eb04ce
#
_entry.id   36400985b00d1dd70057bc62e7eb04ce
#
_cell.length_a   1.000
_cell.length_b   1.000
_cell.length_c   1.000
_cell.angle_alpha   90.00
_cell.angle_beta   90.00
_cell.angle_gamma   90.00
#
_symmetry.space_group_name_H-M   'P 1'
#
loop_
_entity.id
_entity.type
_entity.pdbx_description
1 polymer ?
#
loop_
_entity_poly.entity_id
_entity_poly.type
_entity_poly.pdbx_seq_one_letter_code
_entity_poly.pdbx_strand_id
1 'polypeptide(L)'
;MRYARHGHRGIEPTDRTPTYNSWRKARERVYNPNAAGFKYYGGRGVEMCNRWDSFENFLFDMGERPEGTTIDRINPFGNYEPTNCRWSTRQVQANNKRRRAA
;
A
#
# COMPACT_ATOMS: atom_id res chain seq x y z
N MET A 1 17.81 -14.99 2.52
CA MET A 1 17.41 -14.76 2.66
C MET A 1 17.31 -14.54 2.75
N ARG A 2 17.26 -14.50 2.65
CA ARG A 2 16.97 -14.08 2.80
C ARG A 2 16.21 -13.75 3.22
N TYR A 3 15.71 -13.71 3.27
CA TYR A 3 14.96 -13.29 3.93
C TYR A 3 14.06 -14.04 4.23
N ALA A 4 14.09 -14.85 4.27
CA ALA A 4 13.19 -15.43 4.76
C ALA A 4 13.00 -14.90 5.81
N ARG A 5 13.79 -14.42 5.88
CA ARG A 5 13.84 -13.86 6.56
C ARG A 5 12.90 -13.20 7.07
N HIS A 6 12.36 -12.57 6.82
CA HIS A 6 11.33 -12.03 7.49
C HIS A 6 10.17 -12.91 7.26
N GLY A 7 9.38 -13.15 8.22
CA GLY A 7 8.35 -14.12 8.15
C GLY A 7 7.19 -13.76 7.29
N HIS A 8 7.25 -12.62 6.62
CA HIS A 8 6.13 -12.21 5.79
C HIS A 8 6.17 -12.82 4.42
N ARG A 9 7.35 -13.14 3.94
CA ARG A 9 7.43 -13.66 2.62
C ARG A 9 8.01 -15.02 2.53
N GLY A 10 8.84 -15.37 3.39
CA GLY A 10 9.52 -16.59 3.27
C GLY A 10 8.71 -17.77 3.61
N ILE A 11 7.52 -17.56 4.14
CA ILE A 11 6.77 -18.67 4.56
C ILE A 11 5.53 -18.72 3.81
N GLU A 12 5.44 -19.54 2.94
CA GLU A 12 4.29 -19.66 2.25
C GLU A 12 3.40 -20.52 2.94
N PRO A 13 2.20 -20.45 2.91
CA PRO A 13 1.36 -19.49 2.23
C PRO A 13 1.24 -18.27 3.07
N THR A 14 2.06 -18.15 4.01
CA THR A 14 1.93 -17.14 4.99
C THR A 14 2.45 -15.85 4.54
N ASP A 15 3.07 -15.83 3.40
CA ASP A 15 3.40 -14.55 2.83
C ASP A 15 2.15 -13.81 2.44
N ARG A 16 0.99 -14.33 2.82
CA ARG A 16 -0.26 -13.61 2.59
C ARG A 16 -0.70 -12.83 3.81
N THR A 17 0.24 -12.31 4.55
CA THR A 17 -0.12 -11.48 5.70
C THR A 17 -0.85 -10.24 5.22
N PRO A 18 -1.62 -9.59 6.10
CA PRO A 18 -2.29 -8.35 5.70
C PRO A 18 -1.34 -7.28 5.21
N THR A 19 -0.16 -7.18 5.81
CA THR A 19 0.83 -6.20 5.38
C THR A 19 1.28 -6.49 3.96
N TYR A 20 1.63 -7.74 3.71
CA TYR A 20 2.08 -8.14 2.38
C TYR A 20 0.98 -7.94 1.35
N ASN A 21 -0.25 -8.31 1.69
CA ASN A 21 -1.36 -8.15 0.77
C ASN A 21 -1.62 -6.68 0.43
N SER A 22 -1.45 -5.80 1.42
CA SER A 22 -1.63 -4.38 1.17
C SER A 22 -0.61 -3.86 0.17
N TRP A 23 0.64 -4.28 0.34
CA TRP A 23 1.70 -3.89 -0.59
C TRP A 23 1.43 -4.43 -1.99
N ARG A 24 1.07 -5.71 -2.06
CA ARG A 24 0.84 -6.33 -3.36
C ARG A 24 -0.32 -5.67 -4.10
N LYS A 25 -1.39 -5.39 -3.39
CA LYS A 25 -2.55 -4.76 -4.03
C LYS A 25 -2.27 -3.34 -4.48
N ALA A 26 -1.48 -2.61 -3.71
CA ALA A 26 -1.10 -1.26 -4.13
C ALA A 26 -0.30 -1.33 -5.42
N ARG A 27 0.62 -2.28 -5.53
CA ARG A 27 1.40 -2.44 -6.74
C ARG A 27 0.51 -2.80 -7.93
N GLU A 28 -0.50 -3.65 -7.69
CA GLU A 28 -1.44 -4.02 -8.76
C GLU A 28 -2.15 -2.79 -9.31
N ARG A 29 -2.59 -1.92 -8.43
CA ARG A 29 -3.31 -0.72 -8.87
C ARG A 29 -2.44 0.23 -9.65
N VAL A 30 -1.15 0.24 -9.36
CA VAL A 30 -0.23 1.15 -10.02
C VAL A 30 0.26 0.58 -11.35
N TYR A 31 0.52 -0.72 -11.39
CA TYR A 31 1.22 -1.29 -12.53
C TYR A 31 0.41 -2.20 -13.45
N ASN A 32 -0.72 -2.73 -12.96
CA ASN A 32 -1.46 -3.71 -13.74
C ASN A 32 -2.69 -3.08 -14.40
N PRO A 33 -2.66 -2.86 -15.72
CA PRO A 33 -3.79 -2.24 -16.41
C PRO A 33 -5.09 -3.02 -16.28
N ASN A 34 -4.99 -4.31 -15.98
CA ASN A 34 -6.18 -5.14 -15.84
C ASN A 34 -6.74 -5.16 -14.43
N ALA A 35 -6.04 -4.54 -13.48
CA ALA A 35 -6.53 -4.54 -12.11
C ALA A 35 -7.71 -3.62 -11.97
N ALA A 36 -8.66 -4.05 -11.15
CA ALA A 36 -9.79 -3.19 -10.82
C ALA A 36 -9.24 -1.93 -10.15
N GLY A 37 -9.66 -0.80 -10.60
CA GLY A 37 -9.20 0.45 -10.03
C GLY A 37 -7.98 1.04 -10.67
N PHE A 38 -7.33 0.32 -11.58
CA PHE A 38 -6.13 0.85 -12.22
C PHE A 38 -6.37 2.26 -12.77
N LYS A 39 -7.54 2.49 -13.33
CA LYS A 39 -7.81 3.78 -13.94
C LYS A 39 -7.80 4.93 -12.94
N TYR A 40 -7.91 4.60 -11.66
CA TYR A 40 -7.88 5.63 -10.62
C TYR A 40 -6.50 5.78 -9.99
N TYR A 41 -5.56 4.94 -10.36
CA TYR A 41 -4.20 4.95 -9.79
C TYR A 41 -3.17 5.06 -10.88
N GLY A 42 -2.66 3.93 -11.37
CA GLY A 42 -1.66 3.97 -12.43
C GLY A 42 -2.15 4.67 -13.67
N GLY A 43 -3.40 4.47 -14.02
CA GLY A 43 -3.98 5.10 -15.18
C GLY A 43 -4.07 6.61 -15.07
N ARG A 44 -3.98 7.14 -13.84
CA ARG A 44 -3.99 8.58 -13.62
C ARG A 44 -2.60 9.12 -13.32
N GLY A 45 -1.58 8.30 -13.46
CA GLY A 45 -0.22 8.75 -13.23
C GLY A 45 0.30 8.53 -11.83
N VAL A 46 -0.44 7.84 -10.98
CA VAL A 46 0.05 7.52 -9.65
C VAL A 46 1.16 6.48 -9.78
N GLU A 47 2.25 6.69 -9.07
CA GLU A 47 3.39 5.80 -9.09
C GLU A 47 3.72 5.31 -7.70
N MET A 48 4.56 4.28 -7.64
CA MET A 48 5.07 3.78 -6.38
C MET A 48 6.57 4.03 -6.37
N CYS A 49 7.09 4.50 -5.25
CA CYS A 49 8.51 4.81 -5.17
C CYS A 49 9.33 3.54 -5.42
N ASN A 50 10.50 3.72 -6.02
CA ASN A 50 11.35 2.59 -6.39
C ASN A 50 11.78 1.78 -5.18
N ARG A 51 11.95 2.45 -4.05
CA ARG A 51 12.35 1.78 -2.81
C ARG A 51 11.35 0.68 -2.46
N TRP A 52 10.07 0.90 -2.75
CA TRP A 52 9.01 -0.07 -2.41
C TRP A 52 8.83 -1.16 -3.46
N ASP A 53 9.73 -1.27 -4.42
CA ASP A 53 9.77 -2.47 -5.24
C ASP A 53 10.13 -3.67 -4.37
N SER A 54 10.76 -3.42 -3.24
CA SER A 54 11.09 -4.46 -2.26
C SER A 54 10.07 -4.43 -1.14
N PHE A 55 9.46 -5.59 -0.86
CA PHE A 55 8.54 -5.68 0.25
C PHE A 55 9.23 -5.39 1.57
N GLU A 56 10.49 -5.81 1.70
CA GLU A 56 11.22 -5.56 2.92
C GLU A 56 11.31 -4.07 3.21
N ASN A 57 11.56 -3.28 2.18
CA ASN A 57 11.64 -1.84 2.35
C ASN A 57 10.29 -1.25 2.72
N PHE A 58 9.24 -1.76 2.10
CA PHE A 58 7.89 -1.32 2.44
C PHE A 58 7.58 -1.63 3.90
N LEU A 59 7.90 -2.83 4.33
CA LEU A 59 7.66 -3.24 5.71
C LEU A 59 8.47 -2.40 6.68
N PHE A 60 9.73 -2.12 6.32
CA PHE A 60 10.56 -1.30 7.17
C PHE A 60 9.97 0.10 7.35
N ASP A 61 9.49 0.67 6.26
CA ASP A 61 8.99 2.04 6.30
C ASP A 61 7.61 2.16 6.95
N MET A 62 6.74 1.19 6.69
CA MET A 62 5.35 1.28 7.13
C MET A 62 5.06 0.50 8.41
N GLY A 63 5.88 -0.48 8.72
CA GLY A 63 5.61 -1.37 9.84
C GLY A 63 4.46 -2.32 9.50
N GLU A 64 4.14 -3.15 10.48
CA GLU A 64 3.05 -4.11 10.34
C GLU A 64 1.72 -3.39 10.26
N ARG A 65 0.86 -3.85 9.39
CA ARG A 65 -0.48 -3.28 9.27
C ARG A 65 -1.27 -3.53 10.55
N PRO A 66 -1.69 -2.48 11.24
CA PRO A 66 -2.55 -2.66 12.41
C PRO A 66 -3.90 -3.20 11.99
N GLU A 67 -4.51 -3.96 12.88
CA GLU A 67 -5.82 -4.52 12.62
C GLU A 67 -6.83 -3.42 12.37
N GLY A 68 -7.69 -3.61 11.38
CA GLY A 68 -8.73 -2.64 11.09
C GLY A 68 -8.29 -1.46 10.25
N THR A 69 -7.06 -1.50 9.74
CA THR A 69 -6.58 -0.39 8.92
C THR A 69 -6.28 -0.84 7.49
N THR A 70 -6.14 0.12 6.63
CA THR A 70 -5.67 -0.13 5.26
C THR A 70 -4.68 0.97 4.91
N ILE A 71 -3.92 0.73 3.85
CA ILE A 71 -2.96 1.73 3.41
C ILE A 71 -3.73 2.89 2.77
N ASP A 72 -3.31 4.10 3.11
CA ASP A 72 -3.99 5.31 2.69
C ASP A 72 -2.96 6.33 2.26
N ARG A 73 -3.20 6.99 1.13
CA ARG A 73 -2.33 8.08 0.70
C ARG A 73 -2.86 9.37 1.31
N ILE A 74 -1.99 10.08 2.01
CA ILE A 74 -2.39 11.32 2.66
C ILE A 74 -2.86 12.33 1.62
N ASN A 75 -2.09 12.48 0.57
CA ASN A 75 -2.49 13.26 -0.59
C ASN A 75 -2.94 12.27 -1.66
N PRO A 76 -4.23 12.21 -1.99
CA PRO A 76 -4.72 11.21 -2.94
C PRO A 76 -4.23 11.43 -4.35
N PHE A 77 -3.67 12.58 -4.64
CA PHE A 77 -3.09 12.85 -5.94
C PHE A 77 -1.60 12.57 -5.97
N GLY A 78 -1.03 12.19 -4.82
CA GLY A 78 0.38 11.88 -4.75
C GLY A 78 0.64 10.40 -4.94
N ASN A 79 1.90 10.03 -4.83
CA ASN A 79 2.33 8.66 -5.09
C ASN A 79 2.36 7.83 -3.82
N TYR A 80 2.53 6.52 -4.01
CA TYR A 80 2.79 5.62 -2.89
C TYR A 80 4.25 5.77 -2.52
N GLU A 81 4.50 6.38 -1.38
CA GLU A 81 5.85 6.62 -0.88
C GLU A 81 5.76 6.88 0.61
N PRO A 82 6.86 6.70 1.35
CA PRO A 82 6.80 6.78 2.80
C PRO A 82 6.25 8.09 3.34
N THR A 83 6.53 9.19 2.66
CA THR A 83 6.08 10.50 3.16
C THR A 83 4.62 10.77 2.84
N ASN A 84 4.00 9.93 2.03
CA ASN A 84 2.62 10.16 1.61
C ASN A 84 1.68 9.03 1.98
N CYS A 85 2.12 8.04 2.73
CA CYS A 85 1.29 6.89 3.06
C CYS A 85 1.24 6.67 4.56
N ARG A 86 0.14 6.09 4.98
CA ARG A 86 -0.07 5.75 6.38
C ARG A 86 -1.07 4.62 6.46
N TRP A 87 -1.12 3.97 7.61
CA TRP A 87 -2.19 3.03 7.90
C TRP A 87 -3.30 3.84 8.54
N SER A 88 -4.50 3.71 8.02
CA SER A 88 -5.61 4.46 8.59
C SER A 88 -6.87 3.63 8.62
N THR A 89 -7.75 3.99 9.55
CA THR A 89 -9.02 3.31 9.69
C THR A 89 -9.99 3.82 8.64
N ARG A 90 -11.07 3.07 8.48
CA ARG A 90 -12.12 3.48 7.57
C ARG A 90 -12.68 4.84 7.95
N GLN A 91 -12.80 5.09 9.25
CA GLN A 91 -13.33 6.36 9.73
C GLN A 91 -12.47 7.53 9.30
N VAL A 92 -11.15 7.38 9.45
CA VAL A 92 -10.23 8.45 9.05
C VAL A 92 -10.32 8.70 7.57
N GLN A 93 -10.41 7.63 6.78
CA GLN A 93 -10.49 7.78 5.33
C GLN A 93 -11.78 8.47 4.92
N ALA A 94 -12.88 8.16 5.57
CA ALA A 94 -14.15 8.79 5.27
C ALA A 94 -14.10 10.28 5.59
N ASN A 95 -13.48 10.64 6.71
CA ASN A 95 -13.36 12.03 7.08
C ASN A 95 -12.50 12.80 6.08
N ASN A 96 -11.44 12.18 5.61
CA ASN A 96 -10.60 12.83 4.62
C ASN A 96 -11.32 13.05 3.32
N LYS A 97 -12.13 12.09 2.91
CA LYS A 97 -12.90 12.24 1.68
C LYS A 97 -13.88 13.39 1.79
N ARG A 98 -14.53 13.50 2.93
CA ARG A 98 -15.48 14.59 3.12
C ARG A 98 -14.81 15.94 3.03
N ARG A 99 -13.65 16.07 3.63
CA ARG A 99 -12.93 17.34 3.58
C ARG A 99 -12.49 17.67 2.18
N ARG A 100 -12.09 16.68 1.42
CA ARG A 100 -11.68 16.93 0.04
C ARG A 100 -12.86 17.32 -0.84
N ALA A 101 -14.02 16.77 -0.53
CA ALA A 101 -15.20 17.08 -1.33
C ALA A 101 -15.73 18.47 -1.03
N ALA A 102 -15.46 18.96 0.15
CA ALA A 102 -15.94 20.29 0.49
C ALA A 102 -15.03 21.33 -0.11
#